data_6ca5c2f100aacf07c1f749cc5002c1a6
#
_entry.id   6ca5c2f100aacf07c1f749cc5002c1a6
#
_cell.length_a   1.000
_cell.length_b   1.000
_cell.length_c   1.000
_cell.angle_alpha   90.00
_cell.angle_beta   90.00
_cell.angle_gamma   90.00
#
_symmetry.space_group_name_H-M   'P 1'
#
loop_
_entity.id
_entity.type
_entity.pdbx_description
1 polymer ?
#
loop_
_entity_poly.entity_id
_entity_poly.type
_entity_poly.pdbx_seq_one_letter_code
_entity_poly.pdbx_strand_id
1 'polypeptide(L)'
;MTMRLLAAAALLAAAFAVSADEAAVRRLVQDKLRGEGQLESVQKAPFADFYEVVLRTPDGLAIYYVDSRATVIIAGQAIDAKTGRNLTRERERKLNAIKWDSLPLQWAITTARGSGRRKIAILSDPNCPYCKRLEEDLAKLDDITVHILPYAVLGPASVRQAKAVWCSNDRAKAWDDLMFRRIEPRPERDCDTPVEKLQDYGRRIGASATPTWFLETGERFSGALPLDEVRRLLDTASAVKRR
;
A
#
# COMPACT_ATOMS: atom_id res chain seq x y z
N MET A 1 -39.30 -56.40 -15.84
CA MET A 1 -39.80 -55.00 -15.80
C MET A 1 -38.78 -54.18 -15.00
N THR A 2 -37.82 -53.57 -15.64
CA THR A 2 -36.73 -52.80 -14.99
C THR A 2 -36.79 -51.37 -15.51
N MET A 3 -37.20 -50.48 -14.60
CA MET A 3 -37.36 -49.07 -14.86
C MET A 3 -36.00 -48.38 -14.57
N ARG A 4 -35.31 -47.89 -15.64
CA ARG A 4 -34.08 -47.13 -15.57
C ARG A 4 -34.41 -45.66 -15.25
N LEU A 5 -34.06 -45.22 -14.05
CA LEU A 5 -34.06 -43.80 -13.68
C LEU A 5 -32.81 -43.13 -14.27
N LEU A 6 -32.99 -42.24 -15.23
CA LEU A 6 -31.98 -41.32 -15.75
C LEU A 6 -31.93 -40.11 -14.80
N ALA A 7 -30.86 -39.99 -14.00
CA ALA A 7 -30.57 -38.80 -13.24
C ALA A 7 -29.87 -37.78 -14.14
N ALA A 8 -30.56 -36.72 -14.56
CA ALA A 8 -29.98 -35.59 -15.25
C ALA A 8 -29.28 -34.69 -14.28
N ALA A 9 -27.95 -34.70 -14.28
CA ALA A 9 -27.12 -33.73 -13.54
C ALA A 9 -27.15 -32.39 -14.29
N ALA A 10 -27.93 -31.44 -13.81
CA ALA A 10 -27.89 -30.06 -14.28
C ALA A 10 -26.65 -29.36 -13.66
N LEU A 11 -25.59 -29.19 -14.43
CA LEU A 11 -24.50 -28.27 -14.13
C LEU A 11 -25.05 -26.83 -14.20
N LEU A 12 -25.26 -26.19 -13.03
CA LEU A 12 -25.46 -24.74 -12.95
C LEU A 12 -24.12 -24.06 -13.27
N ALA A 13 -23.91 -23.66 -14.52
CA ALA A 13 -22.93 -22.67 -14.87
C ALA A 13 -23.45 -21.32 -14.37
N ALA A 14 -22.92 -20.82 -13.25
CA ALA A 14 -23.14 -19.46 -12.81
C ALA A 14 -22.43 -18.51 -13.80
N ALA A 15 -23.08 -18.21 -14.91
CA ALA A 15 -22.69 -17.13 -15.79
C ALA A 15 -22.94 -15.83 -15.01
N PHE A 16 -21.88 -15.11 -14.64
CA PHE A 16 -22.00 -13.71 -14.21
C PHE A 16 -22.61 -12.93 -15.37
N ALA A 17 -23.89 -12.67 -15.30
CA ALA A 17 -24.60 -11.84 -16.27
C ALA A 17 -24.06 -10.42 -16.16
N VAL A 18 -23.21 -10.01 -17.10
CA VAL A 18 -22.81 -8.61 -17.26
C VAL A 18 -24.08 -7.83 -17.58
N SER A 19 -24.41 -6.81 -16.76
CA SER A 19 -25.58 -5.98 -17.01
C SER A 19 -25.41 -5.22 -18.32
N ALA A 20 -26.54 -4.89 -18.99
CA ALA A 20 -26.51 -4.14 -20.25
C ALA A 20 -25.74 -2.81 -20.09
N ASP A 21 -25.86 -2.18 -18.93
CA ASP A 21 -25.18 -0.93 -18.58
C ASP A 21 -23.67 -1.12 -18.47
N GLU A 22 -23.20 -2.20 -17.82
CA GLU A 22 -21.77 -2.51 -17.75
C GLU A 22 -21.17 -2.77 -19.12
N ALA A 23 -21.89 -3.49 -19.99
CA ALA A 23 -21.45 -3.75 -21.35
C ALA A 23 -21.33 -2.45 -22.19
N ALA A 24 -22.24 -1.49 -21.98
CA ALA A 24 -22.17 -0.18 -22.62
C ALA A 24 -20.95 0.61 -22.13
N VAL A 25 -20.71 0.63 -20.81
CA VAL A 25 -19.55 1.26 -20.21
C VAL A 25 -18.24 0.68 -20.72
N ARG A 26 -18.12 -0.64 -20.80
CA ARG A 26 -16.93 -1.31 -21.37
C ARG A 26 -16.66 -0.90 -22.82
N ARG A 27 -17.71 -0.83 -23.66
CA ARG A 27 -17.57 -0.36 -25.07
C ARG A 27 -17.11 1.09 -25.13
N LEU A 28 -17.71 1.98 -24.34
CA LEU A 28 -17.31 3.39 -24.29
C LEU A 28 -15.84 3.54 -23.92
N VAL A 29 -15.40 2.84 -22.86
CA VAL A 29 -14.02 2.90 -22.37
C VAL A 29 -13.03 2.39 -23.43
N GLN A 30 -13.34 1.27 -24.08
CA GLN A 30 -12.51 0.71 -25.15
C GLN A 30 -12.41 1.64 -26.36
N ASP A 31 -13.46 2.41 -26.66
CA ASP A 31 -13.46 3.38 -27.76
C ASP A 31 -12.72 4.69 -27.40
N LYS A 32 -13.02 5.25 -26.22
CA LYS A 32 -12.55 6.60 -25.84
C LYS A 32 -11.23 6.63 -25.07
N LEU A 33 -10.90 5.57 -24.34
CA LEU A 33 -9.69 5.49 -23.51
C LEU A 33 -8.65 4.48 -24.03
N ARG A 34 -8.76 4.09 -25.30
CA ARG A 34 -7.88 3.08 -25.95
C ARG A 34 -6.39 3.42 -25.82
N GLY A 35 -6.01 4.67 -25.80
CA GLY A 35 -4.61 5.13 -25.68
C GLY A 35 -4.13 5.31 -24.24
N GLU A 36 -5.03 5.31 -23.26
CA GLU A 36 -4.72 5.61 -21.87
C GLU A 36 -4.15 4.41 -21.09
N GLY A 37 -4.52 3.19 -21.49
CA GLY A 37 -4.06 1.98 -20.80
C GLY A 37 -4.87 0.74 -21.14
N GLN A 38 -4.56 -0.36 -20.43
CA GLN A 38 -5.27 -1.62 -20.55
C GLN A 38 -6.41 -1.68 -19.52
N LEU A 39 -7.63 -2.04 -19.96
CA LEU A 39 -8.78 -2.19 -19.07
C LEU A 39 -8.58 -3.38 -18.12
N GLU A 40 -8.52 -3.09 -16.81
CA GLU A 40 -8.42 -4.07 -15.73
C GLU A 40 -9.78 -4.51 -15.22
N SER A 41 -10.65 -3.54 -14.87
CA SER A 41 -11.98 -3.83 -14.35
C SER A 41 -12.98 -2.73 -14.64
N VAL A 42 -14.26 -3.14 -14.70
CA VAL A 42 -15.44 -2.26 -14.63
C VAL A 42 -16.36 -2.85 -13.58
N GLN A 43 -16.76 -2.05 -12.61
CA GLN A 43 -17.68 -2.48 -11.55
C GLN A 43 -18.54 -1.29 -11.07
N LYS A 44 -19.68 -1.55 -10.44
CA LYS A 44 -20.47 -0.46 -9.86
C LYS A 44 -19.66 0.28 -8.80
N ALA A 45 -19.64 1.61 -8.88
CA ALA A 45 -19.07 2.44 -7.85
C ALA A 45 -19.92 2.33 -6.55
N PRO A 46 -19.31 2.49 -5.35
CA PRO A 46 -20.04 2.43 -4.08
C PRO A 46 -20.87 3.70 -3.80
N PHE A 47 -21.00 4.60 -4.77
CA PHE A 47 -21.72 5.87 -4.66
C PHE A 47 -22.38 6.21 -5.99
N ALA A 48 -23.55 6.86 -5.90
CA ALA A 48 -24.36 7.30 -7.03
C ALA A 48 -24.53 6.21 -8.12
N ASP A 49 -25.02 6.59 -9.29
CA ASP A 49 -25.23 5.66 -10.41
C ASP A 49 -24.06 5.71 -11.39
N PHE A 50 -22.85 5.39 -10.87
CA PHE A 50 -21.61 5.33 -11.62
C PHE A 50 -21.03 3.92 -11.64
N TYR A 51 -20.22 3.66 -12.66
CA TYR A 51 -19.26 2.56 -12.72
C TYR A 51 -17.86 3.08 -12.45
N GLU A 52 -17.11 2.35 -11.63
CA GLU A 52 -15.69 2.49 -11.46
C GLU A 52 -15.00 1.72 -12.58
N VAL A 53 -14.12 2.39 -13.30
CA VAL A 53 -13.29 1.81 -14.37
C VAL A 53 -11.83 1.93 -13.94
N VAL A 54 -11.13 0.81 -13.91
CA VAL A 54 -9.70 0.75 -13.60
C VAL A 54 -8.92 0.41 -14.86
N LEU A 55 -7.98 1.28 -15.21
CA LEU A 55 -7.04 1.04 -16.30
C LEU A 55 -5.63 0.84 -15.73
N ARG A 56 -4.88 -0.09 -16.33
CA ARG A 56 -3.45 -0.22 -16.12
C ARG A 56 -2.72 0.64 -17.15
N THR A 57 -2.04 1.67 -16.66
CA THR A 57 -1.21 2.58 -17.45
C THR A 57 0.28 2.31 -17.20
N PRO A 58 1.20 2.89 -17.99
CA PRO A 58 2.63 2.82 -17.70
C PRO A 58 3.00 3.37 -16.31
N ASP A 59 2.24 4.35 -15.80
CA ASP A 59 2.48 5.02 -14.52
C ASP A 59 1.78 4.34 -13.33
N GLY A 60 1.03 3.25 -13.57
CA GLY A 60 0.29 2.50 -12.56
C GLY A 60 -1.19 2.36 -12.87
N LEU A 61 -2.02 2.21 -11.84
CA LEU A 61 -3.47 2.10 -12.00
C LEU A 61 -4.13 3.48 -11.99
N ALA A 62 -4.96 3.75 -13.01
CA ALA A 62 -5.80 4.93 -13.11
C ALA A 62 -7.27 4.56 -12.92
N ILE A 63 -8.00 5.37 -12.14
CA ILE A 63 -9.42 5.17 -11.87
C ILE A 63 -10.22 6.26 -12.57
N TYR A 64 -11.22 5.83 -13.33
CA TYR A 64 -12.22 6.69 -13.96
C TYR A 64 -13.62 6.31 -13.45
N TYR A 65 -14.55 7.24 -13.54
CA TYR A 65 -15.96 6.97 -13.25
C TYR A 65 -16.79 7.24 -14.48
N VAL A 66 -17.71 6.32 -14.81
CA VAL A 66 -18.60 6.43 -15.97
C VAL A 66 -20.05 6.31 -15.48
N ASP A 67 -20.92 7.19 -15.95
CA ASP A 67 -22.33 7.10 -15.61
C ASP A 67 -22.98 5.82 -16.19
N SER A 68 -24.06 5.33 -15.57
CA SER A 68 -24.71 4.07 -15.99
C SER A 68 -25.22 4.08 -17.42
N ARG A 69 -25.46 5.27 -17.99
CA ARG A 69 -25.89 5.44 -19.39
C ARG A 69 -24.72 5.46 -20.38
N ALA A 70 -23.50 5.37 -19.89
CA ALA A 70 -22.27 5.43 -20.70
C ALA A 70 -22.19 6.72 -21.57
N THR A 71 -22.51 7.86 -20.99
CA THR A 71 -22.52 9.17 -21.67
C THR A 71 -21.46 10.13 -21.18
N VAL A 72 -20.98 9.96 -19.93
CA VAL A 72 -20.00 10.82 -19.28
C VAL A 72 -18.87 10.00 -18.67
N ILE A 73 -17.62 10.43 -18.93
CA ILE A 73 -16.42 9.92 -18.27
C ILE A 73 -15.88 11.01 -17.35
N ILE A 74 -15.66 10.68 -16.08
CA ILE A 74 -15.03 11.56 -15.09
C ILE A 74 -13.63 11.05 -14.82
N ALA A 75 -12.61 11.86 -15.16
CA ALA A 75 -11.23 11.70 -14.75
C ALA A 75 -10.97 12.57 -13.52
N GLY A 76 -11.04 12.00 -12.32
CA GLY A 76 -10.94 12.80 -11.09
C GLY A 76 -11.19 12.00 -9.82
N GLN A 77 -11.32 12.71 -8.71
CA GLN A 77 -11.46 12.12 -7.39
C GLN A 77 -12.90 12.24 -6.87
N ALA A 78 -13.44 11.13 -6.36
CA ALA A 78 -14.69 11.10 -5.64
C ALA A 78 -14.41 11.37 -4.14
N ILE A 79 -15.01 12.44 -3.60
CA ILE A 79 -14.91 12.82 -2.20
C ILE A 79 -16.27 12.60 -1.55
N ASP A 80 -16.32 11.87 -0.46
CA ASP A 80 -17.52 11.78 0.39
C ASP A 80 -17.75 13.13 1.06
N ALA A 81 -18.81 13.83 0.65
CA ALA A 81 -19.10 15.18 1.12
C ALA A 81 -19.45 15.27 2.61
N LYS A 82 -19.90 14.16 3.23
CA LYS A 82 -20.25 14.13 4.66
C LYS A 82 -19.02 13.95 5.54
N THR A 83 -18.08 13.13 5.08
CA THR A 83 -16.92 12.72 5.90
C THR A 83 -15.60 13.33 5.43
N GLY A 84 -15.55 13.94 4.25
CA GLY A 84 -14.35 14.45 3.61
C GLY A 84 -13.39 13.33 3.10
N ARG A 85 -13.81 12.07 3.17
CA ARG A 85 -12.97 10.94 2.74
C ARG A 85 -12.81 10.93 1.22
N ASN A 86 -11.59 10.71 0.76
CA ASN A 86 -11.30 10.55 -0.65
C ASN A 86 -11.45 9.07 -1.05
N LEU A 87 -12.60 8.73 -1.61
CA LEU A 87 -12.97 7.35 -1.96
C LEU A 87 -12.08 6.79 -3.08
N THR A 88 -11.69 7.63 -4.04
CA THR A 88 -10.77 7.24 -5.11
C THR A 88 -9.40 6.86 -4.55
N ARG A 89 -8.79 7.69 -3.71
CA ARG A 89 -7.50 7.38 -3.07
C ARG A 89 -7.57 6.14 -2.19
N GLU A 90 -8.66 5.92 -1.47
CA GLU A 90 -8.86 4.70 -0.68
C GLU A 90 -8.89 3.47 -1.59
N ARG A 91 -9.55 3.58 -2.74
CA ARG A 91 -9.62 2.51 -3.73
C ARG A 91 -8.27 2.24 -4.38
N GLU A 92 -7.56 3.28 -4.79
CA GLU A 92 -6.18 3.18 -5.32
C GLU A 92 -5.26 2.45 -4.35
N ARG A 93 -5.31 2.78 -3.06
CA ARG A 93 -4.49 2.10 -2.04
C ARG A 93 -4.80 0.61 -1.95
N LYS A 94 -6.09 0.22 -2.01
CA LYS A 94 -6.51 -1.18 -1.99
C LYS A 94 -6.06 -1.93 -3.25
N LEU A 95 -6.20 -1.31 -4.41
CA LEU A 95 -5.79 -1.91 -5.69
C LEU A 95 -4.26 -2.07 -5.79
N ASN A 96 -3.51 -1.14 -5.20
CA ASN A 96 -2.05 -1.18 -5.17
C ASN A 96 -1.49 -1.85 -3.89
N ALA A 97 -2.33 -2.56 -3.14
CA ALA A 97 -1.89 -3.25 -1.93
C ALA A 97 -0.86 -4.34 -2.25
N ILE A 98 0.20 -4.39 -1.46
CA ILE A 98 1.25 -5.40 -1.53
C ILE A 98 1.00 -6.40 -0.40
N LYS A 99 1.07 -7.70 -0.69
CA LYS A 99 0.92 -8.71 0.35
C LYS A 99 1.95 -8.49 1.47
N TRP A 100 1.50 -8.35 2.70
CA TRP A 100 2.36 -8.12 3.85
C TRP A 100 3.52 -9.12 3.94
N ASP A 101 3.23 -10.40 3.72
CA ASP A 101 4.21 -11.47 3.80
C ASP A 101 5.23 -11.44 2.65
N SER A 102 5.02 -10.60 1.62
CA SER A 102 6.00 -10.36 0.56
C SER A 102 6.96 -9.21 0.85
N LEU A 103 6.75 -8.46 1.93
CA LEU A 103 7.69 -7.45 2.39
C LEU A 103 8.97 -8.11 2.90
N PRO A 104 10.16 -7.58 2.61
CA PRO A 104 11.43 -8.15 3.03
C PRO A 104 11.73 -7.87 4.52
N LEU A 105 10.83 -8.30 5.42
CA LEU A 105 10.90 -8.02 6.85
C LEU A 105 12.13 -8.64 7.54
N GLN A 106 12.78 -9.65 6.93
CA GLN A 106 14.06 -10.16 7.36
C GLN A 106 15.19 -9.11 7.30
N TRP A 107 14.99 -8.04 6.55
CA TRP A 107 15.90 -6.90 6.45
C TRP A 107 15.40 -5.67 7.23
N ALA A 108 14.45 -5.86 8.13
CA ALA A 108 13.94 -4.78 8.94
C ALA A 108 14.67 -4.66 10.28
N ILE A 109 14.80 -3.44 10.74
CA ILE A 109 15.05 -3.11 12.14
C ILE A 109 13.69 -3.07 12.80
N THR A 110 13.42 -4.00 13.71
CA THR A 110 12.09 -4.16 14.29
C THR A 110 12.09 -3.77 15.75
N THR A 111 11.14 -2.91 16.11
CA THR A 111 10.86 -2.55 17.51
C THR A 111 9.39 -2.81 17.84
N ALA A 112 9.12 -3.23 19.06
CA ALA A 112 7.76 -3.44 19.54
C ALA A 112 7.54 -2.70 20.85
N ARG A 113 6.35 -2.13 21.03
CA ARG A 113 5.88 -1.52 22.27
C ARG A 113 4.53 -2.08 22.66
N GLY A 114 4.31 -2.24 23.95
CA GLY A 114 3.10 -2.88 24.49
C GLY A 114 2.89 -4.28 23.93
N SER A 115 1.69 -4.62 23.53
CA SER A 115 1.36 -5.90 22.91
C SER A 115 1.87 -6.07 21.47
N GLY A 116 2.37 -4.99 20.84
CA GLY A 116 2.84 -5.01 19.46
C GLY A 116 1.75 -5.28 18.41
N ARG A 117 0.49 -5.17 18.78
CA ARG A 117 -0.66 -5.61 17.97
C ARG A 117 -0.82 -4.89 16.65
N ARG A 118 -0.57 -3.59 16.62
CA ARG A 118 -0.59 -2.79 15.39
C ARG A 118 0.74 -2.95 14.69
N LYS A 119 0.75 -3.25 13.40
CA LYS A 119 2.01 -3.42 12.66
C LYS A 119 2.08 -2.46 11.50
N ILE A 120 3.27 -1.91 11.32
CA ILE A 120 3.63 -1.02 10.21
C ILE A 120 5.03 -1.37 9.72
N ALA A 121 5.23 -1.37 8.40
CA ALA A 121 6.54 -1.45 7.79
C ALA A 121 6.85 -0.17 7.04
N ILE A 122 8.06 0.35 7.14
CA ILE A 122 8.44 1.66 6.61
C ILE A 122 9.74 1.56 5.84
N LEU A 123 9.72 1.91 4.56
CA LEU A 123 10.91 2.26 3.79
C LEU A 123 11.34 3.67 4.21
N SER A 124 12.36 3.75 5.03
CA SER A 124 12.80 4.98 5.69
C SER A 124 14.24 5.34 5.34
N ASP A 125 14.46 6.63 5.06
CA ASP A 125 15.79 7.18 4.84
C ASP A 125 16.22 8.01 6.06
N PRO A 126 17.43 7.81 6.61
CA PRO A 126 17.86 8.49 7.84
C PRO A 126 18.01 10.02 7.70
N ASN A 127 18.12 10.54 6.49
CA ASN A 127 18.21 11.98 6.23
C ASN A 127 16.89 12.61 5.77
N CYS A 128 15.81 11.83 5.68
CA CYS A 128 14.50 12.33 5.28
C CYS A 128 13.76 12.98 6.45
N PRO A 129 13.43 14.28 6.40
CA PRO A 129 12.72 14.95 7.49
C PRO A 129 11.31 14.40 7.70
N TYR A 130 10.64 13.94 6.65
CA TYR A 130 9.31 13.33 6.74
C TYR A 130 9.36 11.92 7.37
N CYS A 131 10.47 11.18 7.19
CA CYS A 131 10.70 9.92 7.89
C CYS A 131 10.84 10.16 9.39
N LYS A 132 11.68 11.12 9.77
CA LYS A 132 11.86 11.51 11.19
C LYS A 132 10.54 11.87 11.84
N ARG A 133 9.75 12.73 11.18
CA ARG A 133 8.43 13.14 11.70
C ARG A 133 7.48 11.94 11.88
N LEU A 134 7.38 11.07 10.88
CA LEU A 134 6.52 9.88 10.98
C LEU A 134 6.95 8.98 12.13
N GLU A 135 8.25 8.71 12.27
CA GLU A 135 8.78 7.84 13.32
C GLU A 135 8.66 8.45 14.71
N GLU A 136 8.85 9.78 14.85
CA GLU A 136 8.56 10.52 16.09
C GLU A 136 7.09 10.40 16.49
N ASP A 137 6.17 10.47 15.54
CA ASP A 137 4.74 10.31 15.79
C ASP A 137 4.39 8.86 16.16
N LEU A 138 4.99 7.88 15.49
CA LEU A 138 4.82 6.46 15.85
C LEU A 138 5.39 6.13 17.22
N ALA A 139 6.45 6.83 17.67
CA ALA A 139 7.01 6.65 19.01
C ALA A 139 6.04 7.01 20.14
N LYS A 140 5.00 7.82 19.86
CA LYS A 140 3.93 8.19 20.79
C LYS A 140 2.81 7.15 20.90
N LEU A 141 2.85 6.10 20.07
CA LEU A 141 1.84 5.05 20.04
C LEU A 141 2.28 3.85 20.87
N ASP A 142 1.36 3.34 21.69
CA ASP A 142 1.48 2.05 22.37
C ASP A 142 0.96 0.92 21.50
N ASP A 143 1.19 -0.33 21.90
CA ASP A 143 0.68 -1.55 21.21
C ASP A 143 1.01 -1.59 19.71
N ILE A 144 2.25 -1.24 19.35
CA ILE A 144 2.71 -1.17 17.97
C ILE A 144 4.02 -1.95 17.75
N THR A 145 4.08 -2.66 16.63
CA THR A 145 5.33 -3.19 16.06
C THR A 145 5.69 -2.37 14.82
N VAL A 146 6.88 -1.78 14.82
CA VAL A 146 7.40 -0.98 13.71
C VAL A 146 8.57 -1.74 13.07
N HIS A 147 8.47 -1.99 11.78
CA HIS A 147 9.50 -2.62 10.96
C HIS A 147 10.12 -1.53 10.08
N ILE A 148 11.29 -1.03 10.44
CA ILE A 148 12.04 -0.07 9.63
C ILE A 148 12.88 -0.85 8.61
N LEU A 149 12.66 -0.58 7.34
CA LEU A 149 13.46 -1.03 6.21
C LEU A 149 14.35 0.14 5.78
N PRO A 150 15.67 0.12 6.07
CA PRO A 150 16.57 1.22 5.75
C PRO A 150 16.68 1.45 4.23
N TYR A 151 15.87 2.37 3.72
CA TYR A 151 15.76 2.71 2.30
C TYR A 151 16.52 4.01 2.01
N ALA A 152 17.85 3.89 1.95
CA ALA A 152 18.79 5.01 1.85
C ALA A 152 18.91 5.51 0.40
N VAL A 153 18.06 6.47 0.00
CA VAL A 153 17.96 6.97 -1.40
C VAL A 153 18.28 8.46 -1.54
N LEU A 154 18.47 9.18 -0.44
CA LEU A 154 18.74 10.62 -0.46
C LEU A 154 20.25 10.97 -0.60
N GLY A 155 21.04 9.99 -0.95
CA GLY A 155 22.44 10.23 -1.30
C GLY A 155 23.45 9.39 -0.51
N PRO A 156 24.76 9.58 -0.79
CA PRO A 156 25.82 8.75 -0.22
C PRO A 156 25.89 8.76 1.32
N ALA A 157 25.52 9.88 1.95
CA ALA A 157 25.47 9.97 3.41
C ALA A 157 24.45 9.01 3.99
N SER A 158 23.22 8.98 3.44
CA SER A 158 22.17 8.04 3.86
C SER A 158 22.63 6.58 3.76
N VAL A 159 23.31 6.22 2.65
CA VAL A 159 23.84 4.87 2.44
C VAL A 159 24.87 4.51 3.50
N ARG A 160 25.85 5.38 3.77
CA ARG A 160 26.87 5.13 4.80
C ARG A 160 26.25 4.95 6.18
N GLN A 161 25.33 5.84 6.56
CA GLN A 161 24.66 5.80 7.86
C GLN A 161 23.79 4.55 8.00
N ALA A 162 22.99 4.20 7.01
CA ALA A 162 22.17 2.98 7.02
C ALA A 162 23.02 1.71 7.16
N LYS A 163 24.17 1.62 6.45
CA LYS A 163 25.12 0.53 6.59
C LYS A 163 25.75 0.49 7.99
N ALA A 164 26.15 1.64 8.54
CA ALA A 164 26.72 1.73 9.86
C ALA A 164 25.71 1.30 10.96
N VAL A 165 24.45 1.74 10.86
CA VAL A 165 23.37 1.27 11.75
C VAL A 165 23.21 -0.26 11.63
N TRP A 166 23.17 -0.79 10.42
CA TRP A 166 22.97 -2.23 10.21
C TRP A 166 24.11 -3.08 10.82
N CYS A 167 25.33 -2.58 10.80
CA CYS A 167 26.51 -3.24 11.35
C CYS A 167 26.76 -2.93 12.85
N SER A 168 25.87 -2.19 13.51
CA SER A 168 25.89 -1.97 14.97
C SER A 168 25.36 -3.19 15.71
N ASN A 169 25.82 -3.43 16.94
CA ASN A 169 25.34 -4.54 17.77
C ASN A 169 23.85 -4.38 18.14
N ASP A 170 23.44 -3.16 18.47
CA ASP A 170 22.04 -2.79 18.70
C ASP A 170 21.56 -1.86 17.59
N ARG A 171 21.00 -2.47 16.54
CA ARG A 171 20.49 -1.74 15.35
C ARG A 171 19.35 -0.80 15.70
N ALA A 172 18.47 -1.20 16.63
CA ALA A 172 17.32 -0.40 17.00
C ALA A 172 17.78 0.88 17.71
N LYS A 173 18.68 0.73 18.68
CA LYS A 173 19.26 1.88 19.39
C LYS A 173 20.06 2.78 18.42
N ALA A 174 20.88 2.20 17.53
CA ALA A 174 21.68 2.98 16.59
C ALA A 174 20.80 3.75 15.60
N TRP A 175 19.67 3.17 15.17
CA TRP A 175 18.68 3.86 14.34
C TRP A 175 18.00 5.01 15.10
N ASP A 176 17.53 4.78 16.32
CA ASP A 176 16.90 5.79 17.15
C ASP A 176 17.86 6.95 17.50
N ASP A 177 19.11 6.64 17.79
CA ASP A 177 20.15 7.63 18.04
C ASP A 177 20.37 8.53 16.81
N LEU A 178 20.44 7.94 15.62
CA LEU A 178 20.59 8.68 14.37
C LEU A 178 19.34 9.52 14.04
N MET A 179 18.16 8.93 14.15
CA MET A 179 16.91 9.58 13.74
C MET A 179 16.49 10.71 14.68
N PHE A 180 16.58 10.49 15.99
CA PHE A 180 16.00 11.40 16.98
C PHE A 180 17.04 12.25 17.73
N ARG A 181 18.30 11.77 17.81
CA ARG A 181 19.35 12.45 18.56
C ARG A 181 20.47 12.99 17.69
N ARG A 182 20.46 12.68 16.39
CA ARG A 182 21.51 13.03 15.41
C ARG A 182 22.90 12.50 15.81
N ILE A 183 22.94 11.35 16.49
CA ILE A 183 24.18 10.68 16.85
C ILE A 183 24.57 9.79 15.67
N GLU A 184 25.74 10.06 15.08
CA GLU A 184 26.25 9.27 13.97
C GLU A 184 26.57 7.84 14.42
N PRO A 185 26.04 6.83 13.70
CA PRO A 185 26.31 5.44 14.04
C PRO A 185 27.77 5.10 13.77
N ARG A 186 28.36 4.34 14.67
CA ARG A 186 29.71 3.77 14.50
C ARG A 186 29.56 2.28 14.30
N PRO A 187 29.94 1.73 13.13
CA PRO A 187 29.92 0.29 12.93
C PRO A 187 30.96 -0.35 13.83
N GLU A 188 30.58 -1.39 14.55
CA GLU A 188 31.49 -2.11 15.43
C GLU A 188 32.25 -3.21 14.67
N ARG A 189 31.82 -3.53 13.45
CA ARG A 189 32.41 -4.54 12.56
C ARG A 189 31.99 -4.29 11.11
N ASP A 190 32.74 -4.81 10.18
CA ASP A 190 32.29 -4.98 8.81
C ASP A 190 31.26 -6.11 8.74
N CYS A 191 30.19 -5.88 8.01
CA CYS A 191 29.13 -6.86 7.85
C CYS A 191 28.44 -6.73 6.49
N ASP A 192 27.85 -7.83 6.01
CA ASP A 192 26.96 -7.77 4.84
C ASP A 192 25.69 -6.99 5.18
N THR A 193 25.31 -6.04 4.32
CA THR A 193 24.18 -5.17 4.57
C THR A 193 23.11 -5.35 3.50
N PRO A 194 21.81 -5.21 3.83
CA PRO A 194 20.72 -5.29 2.86
C PRO A 194 20.41 -3.96 2.16
N VAL A 195 21.20 -2.91 2.36
CA VAL A 195 20.86 -1.55 1.93
C VAL A 195 20.61 -1.48 0.43
N GLU A 196 21.49 -2.03 -0.38
CA GLU A 196 21.32 -2.05 -1.85
C GLU A 196 20.13 -2.94 -2.26
N LYS A 197 19.95 -4.08 -1.61
CA LYS A 197 18.79 -4.97 -1.85
C LYS A 197 17.47 -4.26 -1.54
N LEU A 198 17.45 -3.42 -0.49
CA LEU A 198 16.29 -2.60 -0.14
C LEU A 198 16.06 -1.46 -1.13
N GLN A 199 17.11 -0.85 -1.65
CA GLN A 199 17.00 0.14 -2.74
C GLN A 199 16.39 -0.50 -4.00
N ASP A 200 16.87 -1.69 -4.39
CA ASP A 200 16.32 -2.45 -5.52
C ASP A 200 14.86 -2.84 -5.28
N TYR A 201 14.54 -3.29 -4.07
CA TYR A 201 13.17 -3.61 -3.69
C TYR A 201 12.26 -2.41 -3.83
N GLY A 202 12.63 -1.26 -3.24
CA GLY A 202 11.84 -0.03 -3.34
C GLY A 202 11.61 0.41 -4.78
N ARG A 203 12.64 0.34 -5.63
CA ARG A 203 12.48 0.65 -7.07
C ARG A 203 11.50 -0.29 -7.76
N ARG A 204 11.59 -1.60 -7.53
CA ARG A 204 10.67 -2.60 -8.14
C ARG A 204 9.22 -2.39 -7.77
N ILE A 205 8.94 -1.95 -6.56
CA ILE A 205 7.56 -1.68 -6.13
C ILE A 205 7.11 -0.24 -6.42
N GLY A 206 7.94 0.57 -7.09
CA GLY A 206 7.62 1.97 -7.40
C GLY A 206 7.55 2.88 -6.18
N ALA A 207 8.38 2.65 -5.15
CA ALA A 207 8.53 3.57 -4.01
C ALA A 207 9.38 4.77 -4.42
N SER A 208 8.73 5.82 -4.94
CA SER A 208 9.38 7.04 -5.46
C SER A 208 9.66 8.10 -4.38
N ALA A 209 9.20 7.90 -3.16
CA ALA A 209 9.36 8.85 -2.05
C ALA A 209 9.60 8.13 -0.71
N THR A 210 10.21 8.84 0.24
CA THR A 210 10.35 8.43 1.63
C THR A 210 9.62 9.40 2.57
N PRO A 211 8.97 8.90 3.63
CA PRO A 211 8.73 7.50 3.91
C PRO A 211 7.71 6.90 2.92
N THR A 212 7.89 5.66 2.51
CA THR A 212 6.83 4.82 1.96
C THR A 212 6.54 3.73 2.99
N TRP A 213 5.27 3.57 3.38
CA TRP A 213 4.93 2.67 4.48
C TRP A 213 3.69 1.82 4.19
N PHE A 214 3.59 0.70 4.90
CA PHE A 214 2.63 -0.36 4.65
C PHE A 214 1.92 -0.76 5.92
N LEU A 215 0.61 -0.99 5.82
CA LEU A 215 -0.19 -1.64 6.86
C LEU A 215 -0.19 -3.17 6.68
N GLU A 216 -0.59 -3.92 7.71
CA GLU A 216 -0.77 -5.37 7.61
C GLU A 216 -1.80 -5.81 6.55
N THR A 217 -2.72 -4.92 6.16
CA THR A 217 -3.65 -5.12 5.04
C THR A 217 -2.98 -5.06 3.68
N GLY A 218 -1.70 -4.65 3.63
CA GLY A 218 -0.93 -4.42 2.42
C GLY A 218 -1.11 -3.04 1.81
N GLU A 219 -2.02 -2.22 2.31
CA GLU A 219 -2.22 -0.85 1.83
C GLU A 219 -0.94 -0.03 1.97
N ARG A 220 -0.60 0.71 0.91
CA ARG A 220 0.61 1.52 0.82
C ARG A 220 0.31 3.00 0.91
N PHE A 221 1.16 3.72 1.61
CA PHE A 221 1.12 5.16 1.79
C PHE A 221 2.49 5.77 1.49
N SER A 222 2.51 7.03 1.05
CA SER A 222 3.72 7.81 0.84
C SER A 222 3.65 9.12 1.61
N GLY A 223 4.78 9.53 2.19
CA GLY A 223 4.88 10.72 3.03
C GLY A 223 4.37 10.51 4.47
N ALA A 224 4.52 11.53 5.29
CA ALA A 224 4.00 11.55 6.65
C ALA A 224 2.55 12.04 6.64
N LEU A 225 1.67 11.34 7.34
CA LEU A 225 0.30 11.75 7.62
C LEU A 225 0.19 12.25 9.07
N PRO A 226 -0.86 13.03 9.42
CA PRO A 226 -1.14 13.40 10.81
C PRO A 226 -1.28 12.15 11.71
N LEU A 227 -0.76 12.23 12.93
CA LEU A 227 -0.74 11.10 13.88
C LEU A 227 -2.10 10.44 14.09
N ASP A 228 -3.17 11.25 14.20
CA ASP A 228 -4.52 10.72 14.42
C ASP A 228 -5.04 9.92 13.21
N GLU A 229 -4.65 10.31 12.01
CA GLU A 229 -4.95 9.54 10.80
C GLU A 229 -4.17 8.23 10.76
N VAL A 230 -2.86 8.27 11.07
CA VAL A 230 -2.02 7.05 11.15
C VAL A 230 -2.58 6.09 12.20
N ARG A 231 -2.95 6.58 13.39
CA ARG A 231 -3.56 5.78 14.46
C ARG A 231 -4.84 5.08 13.98
N ARG A 232 -5.75 5.83 13.38
CA ARG A 232 -7.03 5.30 12.86
C ARG A 232 -6.80 4.23 11.79
N LEU A 233 -5.86 4.43 10.88
CA LEU A 233 -5.50 3.47 9.84
C LEU A 233 -4.93 2.18 10.44
N LEU A 234 -4.04 2.28 11.41
CA LEU A 234 -3.46 1.15 12.14
C LEU A 234 -4.54 0.35 12.91
N ASP A 235 -5.46 1.04 13.59
CA ASP A 235 -6.55 0.42 14.32
C ASP A 235 -7.48 -0.35 13.38
N THR A 236 -7.81 0.25 12.23
CA THR A 236 -8.65 -0.38 11.20
C THR A 236 -7.96 -1.62 10.61
N ALA A 237 -6.68 -1.53 10.25
CA ALA A 237 -5.91 -2.65 9.69
C ALA A 237 -5.84 -3.82 10.68
N SER A 238 -5.56 -3.55 11.95
CA SER A 238 -5.51 -4.57 13.01
C SER A 238 -6.86 -5.24 13.26
N ALA A 239 -7.98 -4.53 13.07
CA ALA A 239 -9.33 -5.09 13.21
C ALA A 239 -9.69 -6.03 12.05
N VAL A 240 -9.29 -5.69 10.82
CA VAL A 240 -9.54 -6.51 9.62
C VAL A 240 -8.83 -7.87 9.72
N LYS A 241 -7.59 -7.89 10.17
CA LYS A 241 -6.80 -9.14 10.24
C LYS A 241 -7.23 -10.11 11.32
N ARG A 242 -8.11 -9.70 12.25
CA ARG A 242 -8.66 -10.57 13.32
C ARG A 242 -9.97 -11.26 12.94
N ARG A 243 -10.51 -10.98 11.78
CA ARG A 243 -11.72 -11.61 11.22
C ARG A 243 -11.35 -12.72 10.24
#